data_f7df930cabf51904abe408ad12143951
#
_entry.id   f7df930cabf51904abe408ad12143951
#
_cell.length_a   1.000
_cell.length_b   1.000
_cell.length_c   1.000
_cell.angle_alpha   90.00
_cell.angle_beta   90.00
_cell.angle_gamma   90.00
#
_symmetry.space_group_name_H-M   'P 1'
#
loop_
_entity.id
_entity.type
_entity.pdbx_description
1 polymer ?
#
loop_
_entity_poly.entity_id
_entity_poly.type
_entity_poly.pdbx_seq_one_letter_code
_entity_poly.pdbx_strand_id
1 'polypeptide(L)'
;MICPRQGFHQRGEATYIVCGDGSTALPGDADVNDAMPERHTARHENNSPQVLSCPAEAIPKRVRPPRVECGDLPFLIKRDGTWLYRGSPIGRKELVCLFSSVLKRTANGDYWLETPVERGRIEVEDAPWLAVEMDWAGNGRDQILSFRTNVDQVVAAGPEHPIRVKHDCLTNEPTPYITIRTSEGVALEARIGRAVYYELVALAVPGLIAGRRVLGVWSQGKFFSLGDLPNCADHDSRGA
;
A
#
# COMPACT_ATOMS: atom_id res chain seq x y z
N MET A 1 24.23 27.68 -26.66
CA MET A 1 22.79 27.98 -26.70
C MET A 1 22.20 27.40 -25.41
N ILE A 2 21.96 28.29 -24.46
CA ILE A 2 21.55 27.95 -23.08
C ILE A 2 20.03 28.12 -23.03
N CYS A 3 19.29 27.06 -22.69
CA CYS A 3 17.85 27.15 -22.48
C CYS A 3 17.57 27.22 -20.96
N PRO A 4 16.71 28.14 -20.49
CA PRO A 4 16.55 28.44 -19.07
C PRO A 4 15.63 27.47 -18.36
N ARG A 5 15.99 27.16 -17.12
CA ARG A 5 15.17 26.44 -16.12
C ARG A 5 13.93 27.27 -15.81
N GLN A 6 12.76 26.69 -15.97
CA GLN A 6 11.52 27.20 -15.38
C GLN A 6 11.34 26.57 -14.01
N GLY A 7 11.31 27.43 -13.01
CA GLY A 7 10.98 27.08 -11.64
C GLY A 7 9.52 26.73 -11.49
N PHE A 8 9.22 25.65 -10.79
CA PHE A 8 7.86 25.32 -10.34
C PHE A 8 7.65 25.91 -8.95
N HIS A 9 6.66 26.78 -8.86
CA HIS A 9 6.13 27.34 -7.64
C HIS A 9 5.35 26.27 -6.85
N GLN A 10 5.62 26.21 -5.54
CA GLN A 10 4.76 25.57 -4.55
C GLN A 10 3.36 26.17 -4.58
N ARG A 11 2.33 25.34 -4.63
CA ARG A 11 1.03 25.56 -3.98
C ARG A 11 0.52 24.26 -3.45
N GLY A 12 0.48 24.16 -2.14
CA GLY A 12 -0.28 23.14 -1.44
C GLY A 12 -1.78 23.37 -1.63
N GLU A 13 -2.49 22.28 -1.88
CA GLU A 13 -3.90 22.10 -1.51
C GLU A 13 -4.22 20.63 -1.75
N ALA A 14 -4.43 19.92 -0.65
CA ALA A 14 -4.92 18.55 -0.68
C ALA A 14 -6.38 18.56 -1.13
N THR A 15 -6.67 18.02 -2.30
CA THR A 15 -8.03 17.80 -2.78
C THR A 15 -8.48 16.40 -2.38
N TYR A 16 -9.31 16.33 -1.37
CA TYR A 16 -10.07 15.13 -1.05
C TYR A 16 -11.24 15.01 -2.04
N ILE A 17 -11.31 13.91 -2.78
CA ILE A 17 -12.49 13.56 -3.55
C ILE A 17 -13.48 12.90 -2.60
N VAL A 18 -14.49 13.68 -2.19
CA VAL A 18 -15.68 13.16 -1.52
C VAL A 18 -16.71 12.87 -2.60
N CYS A 19 -17.12 11.62 -2.75
CA CYS A 19 -18.30 11.28 -3.51
C CYS A 19 -19.51 11.82 -2.76
N GLY A 20 -20.09 12.91 -3.27
CA GLY A 20 -21.30 13.51 -2.73
C GLY A 20 -22.53 13.01 -3.46
N ASP A 21 -23.45 12.44 -2.70
CA ASP A 21 -24.80 12.21 -3.15
C ASP A 21 -25.52 13.57 -3.21
N GLY A 22 -26.00 13.89 -4.39
CA GLY A 22 -26.70 15.13 -4.62
C GLY A 22 -28.09 15.16 -3.97
N SER A 23 -28.33 16.12 -3.10
CA SER A 23 -29.65 16.64 -2.84
C SER A 23 -29.56 18.14 -2.61
N THR A 24 -30.02 18.87 -3.61
CA THR A 24 -30.14 20.32 -3.64
C THR A 24 -31.45 20.72 -2.97
N ALA A 25 -31.40 21.55 -1.93
CA ALA A 25 -32.55 22.34 -1.51
C ALA A 25 -32.12 23.81 -1.36
N LEU A 26 -32.73 24.67 -2.11
CA LEU A 26 -32.59 26.13 -2.06
C LEU A 26 -33.50 26.72 -1.00
N PRO A 27 -33.18 27.87 -0.42
CA PRO A 27 -33.96 28.55 0.60
C PRO A 27 -35.01 29.51 0.00
N GLY A 28 -36.13 29.63 0.70
CA GLY A 28 -37.14 30.65 0.41
C GLY A 28 -37.84 31.06 1.66
N ASP A 29 -37.63 32.32 2.05
CA ASP A 29 -38.31 33.05 3.10
C ASP A 29 -39.79 33.20 2.81
N ALA A 30 -40.63 33.21 3.86
CA ALA A 30 -41.56 34.29 4.18
C ALA A 30 -42.55 33.85 5.28
N ASP A 31 -42.62 34.69 6.31
CA ASP A 31 -43.67 34.80 7.31
C ASP A 31 -45.10 34.80 6.72
N VAL A 32 -46.08 34.40 7.49
CA VAL A 32 -47.22 35.17 8.02
C VAL A 32 -48.11 34.30 8.87
N ASN A 33 -48.42 34.81 10.07
CA ASN A 33 -49.48 34.55 11.02
C ASN A 33 -50.85 34.19 10.41
N ASP A 34 -51.60 33.26 10.97
CA ASP A 34 -52.85 33.63 11.68
C ASP A 34 -53.68 32.39 12.09
N ALA A 35 -54.27 32.49 13.27
CA ALA A 35 -55.56 31.95 13.75
C ALA A 35 -55.83 30.44 13.83
N MET A 36 -55.87 29.96 15.08
CA MET A 36 -56.69 28.87 15.55
C MET A 36 -58.20 29.10 15.28
N PRO A 37 -59.01 28.03 15.09
CA PRO A 37 -59.98 27.71 16.11
C PRO A 37 -60.12 26.21 16.48
N GLU A 38 -60.77 26.03 17.57
CA GLU A 38 -60.92 24.88 18.46
C GLU A 38 -61.74 23.67 17.93
N ARG A 39 -61.38 22.50 18.52
CA ARG A 39 -62.23 21.38 18.96
C ARG A 39 -63.10 20.64 17.98
N HIS A 40 -62.69 19.38 17.77
CA HIS A 40 -63.67 18.26 17.90
C HIS A 40 -62.95 17.00 18.34
N THR A 41 -63.35 16.50 19.52
CA THR A 41 -63.03 15.18 20.04
C THR A 41 -63.70 14.10 19.21
N ALA A 42 -62.89 13.32 18.52
CA ALA A 42 -63.31 12.04 17.95
C ALA A 42 -62.45 10.93 18.53
N ARG A 43 -63.06 10.01 19.24
CA ARG A 43 -62.48 8.76 19.68
C ARG A 43 -62.02 8.01 18.42
N HIS A 44 -60.71 7.82 18.28
CA HIS A 44 -60.16 6.86 17.33
C HIS A 44 -59.77 5.59 18.08
N GLU A 45 -60.48 4.54 17.68
CA GLU A 45 -60.18 3.14 18.01
C GLU A 45 -58.76 2.82 17.61
N ASN A 46 -58.08 2.15 18.54
CA ASN A 46 -56.74 1.62 18.39
C ASN A 46 -56.75 0.52 17.31
N ASN A 47 -56.50 0.88 16.07
CA ASN A 47 -56.20 -0.08 15.01
C ASN A 47 -54.70 0.00 14.70
N SER A 48 -53.91 -0.71 15.52
CA SER A 48 -52.49 -0.90 15.23
C SER A 48 -52.37 -1.76 13.97
N PRO A 49 -51.69 -1.29 12.93
CA PRO A 49 -51.42 -2.16 11.80
C PRO A 49 -50.48 -3.28 12.26
N GLN A 50 -50.98 -4.50 12.19
CA GLN A 50 -50.12 -5.69 12.32
C GLN A 50 -49.09 -5.65 11.20
N VAL A 51 -47.82 -5.35 11.58
CA VAL A 51 -46.69 -5.55 10.70
C VAL A 51 -46.55 -7.05 10.47
N LEU A 52 -47.02 -7.51 9.32
CA LEU A 52 -46.70 -8.84 8.82
C LEU A 52 -45.16 -8.90 8.66
N SER A 53 -44.53 -9.47 9.67
CA SER A 53 -43.12 -9.82 9.57
C SER A 53 -43.01 -10.94 8.53
N CYS A 54 -42.60 -10.60 7.32
CA CYS A 54 -42.10 -11.60 6.36
C CYS A 54 -40.94 -12.33 7.04
N PRO A 55 -40.99 -13.68 7.13
CA PRO A 55 -39.81 -14.41 7.55
C PRO A 55 -38.66 -14.03 6.59
N ALA A 56 -37.58 -13.51 7.15
CA ALA A 56 -36.36 -13.29 6.39
C ALA A 56 -35.88 -14.66 5.91
N GLU A 57 -36.29 -15.03 4.69
CA GLU A 57 -35.74 -16.20 4.03
C GLU A 57 -34.22 -15.96 3.98
N ALA A 58 -33.50 -16.80 4.72
CA ALA A 58 -32.03 -16.77 4.72
C ALA A 58 -31.57 -16.95 3.29
N ILE A 59 -31.04 -15.86 2.69
CA ILE A 59 -30.44 -15.90 1.37
C ILE A 59 -29.39 -17.03 1.41
N PRO A 60 -29.52 -18.08 0.60
CA PRO A 60 -28.61 -19.20 0.65
C PRO A 60 -27.20 -18.65 0.39
N LYS A 61 -26.28 -18.84 1.35
CA LYS A 61 -24.88 -18.51 1.17
C LYS A 61 -24.44 -19.21 -0.11
N ARG A 62 -24.19 -18.44 -1.17
CA ARG A 62 -23.65 -18.99 -2.43
C ARG A 62 -22.40 -19.76 -2.08
N VAL A 63 -22.47 -21.08 -2.11
CA VAL A 63 -21.32 -21.96 -1.98
C VAL A 63 -20.43 -21.62 -3.18
N ARG A 64 -19.28 -21.01 -2.92
CA ARG A 64 -18.31 -20.77 -4.00
C ARG A 64 -17.83 -22.12 -4.51
N PRO A 65 -17.83 -22.35 -5.83
CA PRO A 65 -17.29 -23.58 -6.37
C PRO A 65 -15.82 -23.74 -5.92
N PRO A 66 -15.34 -24.96 -5.75
CA PRO A 66 -13.94 -25.20 -5.44
C PRO A 66 -13.07 -24.58 -6.54
N ARG A 67 -12.00 -23.87 -6.13
CA ARG A 67 -11.05 -23.27 -7.07
C ARG A 67 -10.34 -24.37 -7.86
N VAL A 68 -10.19 -24.16 -9.15
CA VAL A 68 -9.40 -25.03 -10.02
C VAL A 68 -7.92 -24.70 -9.83
N GLU A 69 -7.09 -25.69 -9.59
CA GLU A 69 -5.64 -25.54 -9.51
C GLU A 69 -5.04 -25.81 -10.88
N CYS A 70 -4.45 -24.79 -11.50
CA CYS A 70 -3.93 -24.83 -12.87
C CYS A 70 -2.45 -25.26 -12.94
N GLY A 71 -1.84 -25.62 -11.79
CA GLY A 71 -0.40 -25.93 -11.73
C GLY A 71 0.49 -24.70 -11.95
N ASP A 72 1.59 -24.89 -12.66
CA ASP A 72 2.54 -23.82 -12.98
C ASP A 72 2.06 -23.01 -14.17
N LEU A 73 1.86 -21.70 -13.96
CA LEU A 73 1.53 -20.78 -15.03
C LEU A 73 2.81 -20.23 -15.67
N PRO A 74 2.82 -19.98 -16.98
CA PRO A 74 4.00 -19.51 -17.70
C PRO A 74 4.28 -18.01 -17.48
N PHE A 75 4.25 -17.57 -16.22
CA PHE A 75 4.61 -16.22 -15.82
C PHE A 75 5.94 -16.22 -15.08
N LEU A 76 6.78 -15.24 -15.40
CA LEU A 76 8.01 -14.94 -14.68
C LEU A 76 8.08 -13.45 -14.38
N ILE A 77 8.32 -13.10 -13.12
CA ILE A 77 8.62 -11.73 -12.71
C ILE A 77 10.13 -11.62 -12.50
N LYS A 78 10.78 -10.81 -13.33
CA LYS A 78 12.21 -10.56 -13.24
C LYS A 78 12.56 -9.66 -12.05
N ARG A 79 13.83 -9.68 -11.66
CA ARG A 79 14.39 -8.84 -10.61
C ARG A 79 14.24 -7.32 -10.87
N ASP A 80 14.15 -6.92 -12.14
CA ASP A 80 13.93 -5.53 -12.56
C ASP A 80 12.45 -5.11 -12.56
N GLY A 81 11.55 -6.00 -12.12
CA GLY A 81 10.11 -5.77 -12.08
C GLY A 81 9.39 -6.03 -13.41
N THR A 82 10.07 -6.54 -14.44
CA THR A 82 9.47 -6.89 -15.73
C THR A 82 8.69 -8.20 -15.60
N TRP A 83 7.43 -8.17 -16.01
CA TRP A 83 6.58 -9.34 -16.08
C TRP A 83 6.67 -9.98 -17.47
N LEU A 84 6.99 -11.27 -17.51
CA LEU A 84 6.98 -12.06 -18.72
C LEU A 84 5.82 -13.04 -18.71
N TYR A 85 5.23 -13.28 -19.88
CA TYR A 85 4.29 -14.35 -20.16
C TYR A 85 4.82 -15.19 -21.33
N ARG A 86 5.05 -16.49 -21.10
CA ARG A 86 5.69 -17.41 -22.09
C ARG A 86 7.00 -16.85 -22.66
N GLY A 87 7.81 -16.22 -21.79
CA GLY A 87 9.09 -15.64 -22.17
C GLY A 87 9.03 -14.25 -22.83
N SER A 88 7.84 -13.74 -23.14
CA SER A 88 7.67 -12.42 -23.76
C SER A 88 7.22 -11.37 -22.74
N PRO A 89 7.78 -10.13 -22.77
CA PRO A 89 7.37 -9.06 -21.86
C PRO A 89 5.89 -8.68 -22.04
N ILE A 90 5.20 -8.46 -20.94
CA ILE A 90 3.83 -7.91 -20.94
C ILE A 90 3.92 -6.40 -21.07
N GLY A 91 3.68 -5.86 -22.28
CA GLY A 91 3.82 -4.44 -22.55
C GLY A 91 2.66 -3.57 -22.04
N ARG A 92 1.53 -4.16 -21.65
CA ARG A 92 0.36 -3.42 -21.13
C ARG A 92 0.44 -3.32 -19.61
N LYS A 93 0.67 -2.11 -19.11
CA LYS A 93 0.80 -1.86 -17.68
C LYS A 93 -0.48 -2.23 -16.91
N GLU A 94 -1.64 -1.99 -17.49
CA GLU A 94 -2.94 -2.30 -16.88
C GLU A 94 -3.09 -3.82 -16.63
N LEU A 95 -2.58 -4.67 -17.52
CA LEU A 95 -2.57 -6.12 -17.32
C LEU A 95 -1.63 -6.51 -16.18
N VAL A 96 -0.46 -5.90 -16.09
CA VAL A 96 0.48 -6.13 -15.00
C VAL A 96 -0.15 -5.72 -13.66
N CYS A 97 -0.81 -4.55 -13.61
CA CYS A 97 -1.55 -4.09 -12.42
C CYS A 97 -2.66 -5.07 -12.02
N LEU A 98 -3.41 -5.60 -13.01
CA LEU A 98 -4.46 -6.59 -12.76
C LEU A 98 -3.89 -7.88 -12.17
N PHE A 99 -2.87 -8.48 -12.79
CA PHE A 99 -2.23 -9.68 -12.27
C PHE A 99 -1.59 -9.44 -10.90
N SER A 100 -0.97 -8.28 -10.72
CA SER A 100 -0.42 -7.85 -9.44
C SER A 100 -1.48 -7.83 -8.32
N SER A 101 -2.72 -7.44 -8.61
CA SER A 101 -3.80 -7.36 -7.62
C SER A 101 -4.23 -8.73 -7.08
N VAL A 102 -4.09 -9.78 -7.88
CA VAL A 102 -4.45 -11.17 -7.53
C VAL A 102 -3.25 -12.02 -7.11
N LEU A 103 -2.08 -11.41 -6.99
CA LEU A 103 -0.86 -12.09 -6.56
C LEU A 103 -0.92 -12.41 -5.06
N LYS A 104 -0.55 -13.61 -4.71
CA LYS A 104 -0.44 -14.12 -3.34
C LYS A 104 0.95 -14.72 -3.12
N ARG A 105 1.35 -14.77 -1.86
CA ARG A 105 2.56 -15.51 -1.44
C ARG A 105 2.19 -16.46 -0.33
N THR A 106 2.63 -17.72 -0.44
CA THR A 106 2.42 -18.72 0.60
C THR A 106 3.51 -18.64 1.68
N ALA A 107 3.27 -19.29 2.81
CA ALA A 107 4.25 -19.39 3.89
C ALA A 107 5.55 -20.08 3.44
N ASN A 108 5.49 -20.97 2.43
CA ASN A 108 6.65 -21.64 1.84
C ASN A 108 7.49 -20.73 0.93
N GLY A 109 6.99 -19.50 0.64
CA GLY A 109 7.67 -18.54 -0.22
C GLY A 109 7.22 -18.56 -1.69
N ASP A 110 6.37 -19.50 -2.09
CA ASP A 110 5.86 -19.60 -3.45
C ASP A 110 4.88 -18.49 -3.78
N TYR A 111 4.91 -18.02 -5.02
CA TYR A 111 3.99 -17.00 -5.53
C TYR A 111 2.90 -17.63 -6.39
N TRP A 112 1.68 -17.14 -6.21
CA TRP A 112 0.48 -17.62 -6.88
C TRP A 112 -0.35 -16.46 -7.43
N LEU A 113 -0.89 -16.63 -8.64
CA LEU A 113 -1.99 -15.81 -9.12
C LEU A 113 -3.29 -16.51 -8.73
N GLU A 114 -4.10 -15.83 -7.92
CA GLU A 114 -5.31 -16.41 -7.31
C GLU A 114 -6.53 -15.58 -7.61
N THR A 115 -7.43 -16.12 -8.44
CA THR A 115 -8.75 -15.58 -8.74
C THR A 115 -9.82 -16.30 -7.91
N PRO A 116 -11.09 -15.84 -7.91
CA PRO A 116 -12.17 -16.55 -7.25
C PRO A 116 -12.42 -17.99 -7.77
N VAL A 117 -12.04 -18.30 -9.00
CA VAL A 117 -12.37 -19.55 -9.69
C VAL A 117 -11.16 -20.45 -9.95
N GLU A 118 -9.96 -19.88 -10.03
CA GLU A 118 -8.73 -20.62 -10.35
C GLU A 118 -7.50 -20.02 -9.67
N ARG A 119 -6.48 -20.83 -9.49
CA ARG A 119 -5.16 -20.41 -9.03
C ARG A 119 -4.06 -21.17 -9.76
N GLY A 120 -2.92 -20.51 -9.93
CA GLY A 120 -1.72 -21.17 -10.48
C GLY A 120 -0.46 -20.52 -9.96
N ARG A 121 0.60 -21.32 -9.84
CA ARG A 121 1.91 -20.88 -9.36
C ARG A 121 2.64 -20.12 -10.45
N ILE A 122 3.42 -19.09 -10.05
CA ILE A 122 4.28 -18.34 -10.95
C ILE A 122 5.69 -18.25 -10.40
N GLU A 123 6.62 -17.95 -11.27
CA GLU A 123 8.02 -17.71 -10.93
C GLU A 123 8.28 -16.23 -10.63
N VAL A 124 9.06 -15.95 -9.56
CA VAL A 124 9.51 -14.61 -9.19
C VAL A 124 10.99 -14.70 -8.80
N GLU A 125 11.86 -13.99 -9.52
CA GLU A 125 13.31 -14.04 -9.30
C GLU A 125 13.74 -13.47 -7.95
N ASP A 126 13.04 -12.44 -7.46
CA ASP A 126 13.39 -11.76 -6.20
C ASP A 126 12.12 -11.23 -5.50
N ALA A 127 11.61 -10.09 -5.94
CA ALA A 127 10.40 -9.48 -5.43
C ALA A 127 9.42 -9.18 -6.57
N PRO A 128 8.10 -9.26 -6.31
CA PRO A 128 7.11 -9.06 -7.38
C PRO A 128 7.00 -7.62 -7.87
N TRP A 129 7.49 -6.68 -7.09
CA TRP A 129 7.45 -5.25 -7.42
C TRP A 129 8.80 -4.59 -7.21
N LEU A 130 8.99 -3.46 -7.92
CA LEU A 130 10.12 -2.56 -7.76
C LEU A 130 9.60 -1.19 -7.29
N ALA A 131 10.11 -0.68 -6.18
CA ALA A 131 9.89 0.73 -5.79
C ALA A 131 10.80 1.61 -6.65
N VAL A 132 10.18 2.44 -7.48
CA VAL A 132 10.84 3.21 -8.54
C VAL A 132 10.97 4.69 -8.22
N GLU A 133 10.20 5.18 -7.25
CA GLU A 133 10.24 6.56 -6.76
C GLU A 133 10.04 6.60 -5.26
N MET A 134 10.58 7.62 -4.64
CA MET A 134 10.41 7.94 -3.23
C MET A 134 10.17 9.44 -3.07
N ASP A 135 9.18 9.78 -2.24
CA ASP A 135 8.94 11.13 -1.76
C ASP A 135 9.01 11.15 -0.24
N TRP A 136 9.32 12.31 0.33
CA TRP A 136 9.32 12.49 1.78
C TRP A 136 8.69 13.82 2.19
N ALA A 137 8.07 13.82 3.36
CA ALA A 137 7.52 15.00 4.00
C ALA A 137 7.89 15.01 5.48
N GLY A 138 8.05 16.19 6.07
CA GLY A 138 8.45 16.33 7.47
C GLY A 138 9.95 16.13 7.69
N ASN A 139 10.37 16.12 8.96
CA ASN A 139 11.76 15.99 9.37
C ASN A 139 11.91 15.10 10.61
N GLY A 140 13.06 14.45 10.75
CA GLY A 140 13.39 13.66 11.91
C GLY A 140 12.37 12.53 12.17
N ARG A 141 11.83 12.44 13.37
CA ARG A 141 10.88 11.38 13.75
C ARG A 141 9.51 11.51 13.11
N ASP A 142 9.10 12.73 12.76
CA ASP A 142 7.80 13.03 12.13
C ASP A 142 7.86 12.92 10.60
N GLN A 143 9.01 12.54 10.07
CA GLN A 143 9.21 12.28 8.65
C GLN A 143 8.32 11.13 8.19
N ILE A 144 7.78 11.27 6.98
CA ILE A 144 7.01 10.23 6.27
C ILE A 144 7.70 9.98 4.94
N LEU A 145 8.10 8.74 4.71
CA LEU A 145 8.68 8.28 3.45
C LEU A 145 7.63 7.53 2.66
N SER A 146 7.32 7.98 1.47
CA SER A 146 6.35 7.36 0.56
C SER A 146 7.06 6.76 -0.64
N PHE A 147 6.71 5.52 -1.00
CA PHE A 147 7.31 4.80 -2.11
C PHE A 147 6.26 4.48 -3.16
N ARG A 148 6.58 4.74 -4.43
CA ARG A 148 5.77 4.35 -5.58
C ARG A 148 6.40 3.16 -6.29
N THR A 149 5.61 2.14 -6.55
CA THR A 149 6.05 0.94 -7.27
C THR A 149 5.89 1.07 -8.78
N ASN A 150 6.54 0.16 -9.53
CA ASN A 150 6.39 0.04 -10.99
C ASN A 150 4.97 -0.28 -11.48
N VAL A 151 4.06 -0.63 -10.57
CA VAL A 151 2.61 -0.82 -10.82
C VAL A 151 1.77 0.33 -10.25
N ASP A 152 2.38 1.50 -9.99
CA ASP A 152 1.77 2.73 -9.45
C ASP A 152 1.13 2.58 -8.06
N GLN A 153 1.42 1.52 -7.33
CA GLN A 153 0.99 1.42 -5.94
C GLN A 153 1.88 2.29 -5.07
N VAL A 154 1.27 3.16 -4.27
CA VAL A 154 1.97 4.04 -3.33
C VAL A 154 1.74 3.54 -1.91
N VAL A 155 2.81 3.44 -1.14
CA VAL A 155 2.77 3.07 0.28
C VAL A 155 3.68 3.99 1.10
N ALA A 156 3.29 4.33 2.31
CA ALA A 156 4.13 5.06 3.25
C ALA A 156 4.83 4.07 4.19
N ALA A 157 6.16 4.17 4.28
CA ALA A 157 6.92 3.35 5.20
C ALA A 157 6.48 3.60 6.65
N GLY A 158 6.24 2.54 7.39
CA GLY A 158 5.71 2.60 8.73
C GLY A 158 5.58 1.21 9.36
N PRO A 159 4.81 1.09 10.47
CA PRO A 159 4.61 -0.20 11.14
C PRO A 159 4.00 -1.28 10.24
N GLU A 160 3.07 -0.90 9.33
CA GLU A 160 2.40 -1.83 8.40
C GLU A 160 3.21 -2.08 7.12
N HIS A 161 4.04 -1.12 6.74
CA HIS A 161 4.91 -1.17 5.56
C HIS A 161 6.38 -0.99 5.96
N PRO A 162 6.97 -1.93 6.72
CA PRO A 162 8.33 -1.81 7.19
C PRO A 162 9.35 -1.90 6.04
N ILE A 163 10.42 -1.10 6.20
CA ILE A 163 11.63 -1.22 5.37
C ILE A 163 12.54 -2.24 6.04
N ARG A 164 13.10 -3.15 5.26
CA ARG A 164 14.18 -4.05 5.69
C ARG A 164 15.28 -4.10 4.66
N VAL A 165 16.49 -4.37 5.10
CA VAL A 165 17.65 -4.59 4.24
C VAL A 165 18.12 -6.02 4.43
N LYS A 166 18.27 -6.74 3.31
CA LYS A 166 18.89 -8.06 3.26
C LYS A 166 20.29 -7.89 2.71
N HIS A 167 21.27 -8.49 3.35
CA HIS A 167 22.65 -8.50 2.85
C HIS A 167 22.92 -9.83 2.14
N ASP A 168 23.58 -9.75 0.99
CA ASP A 168 24.06 -10.93 0.30
C ASP A 168 25.13 -11.62 1.16
N CYS A 169 25.06 -12.94 1.30
CA CYS A 169 25.94 -13.68 2.18
C CYS A 169 27.41 -13.76 1.71
N LEU A 170 27.66 -13.52 0.42
CA LEU A 170 29.00 -13.60 -0.18
C LEU A 170 29.62 -12.21 -0.39
N THR A 171 28.85 -11.29 -0.94
CA THR A 171 29.31 -9.95 -1.31
C THR A 171 29.04 -8.90 -0.24
N ASN A 172 28.16 -9.22 0.74
CA ASN A 172 27.63 -8.28 1.73
C ASN A 172 26.89 -7.08 1.08
N GLU A 173 26.49 -7.20 -0.19
CA GLU A 173 25.74 -6.14 -0.87
C GLU A 173 24.36 -5.98 -0.26
N PRO A 174 23.97 -4.76 0.15
CA PRO A 174 22.66 -4.51 0.73
C PRO A 174 21.58 -4.51 -0.36
N THR A 175 20.50 -5.26 -0.13
CA THR A 175 19.30 -5.23 -0.96
C THR A 175 18.13 -4.78 -0.09
N PRO A 176 17.63 -3.56 -0.31
CA PRO A 176 16.53 -3.00 0.47
C PRO A 176 15.18 -3.41 -0.09
N TYR A 177 14.22 -3.63 0.81
CA TYR A 177 12.83 -3.98 0.49
C TYR A 177 11.87 -3.15 1.35
N ILE A 178 10.68 -2.93 0.82
CA ILE A 178 9.55 -2.38 1.57
C ILE A 178 8.36 -3.33 1.46
N THR A 179 7.67 -3.59 2.56
CA THR A 179 6.44 -4.38 2.55
C THR A 179 5.33 -3.58 1.90
N ILE A 180 4.69 -4.14 0.88
CA ILE A 180 3.58 -3.50 0.16
C ILE A 180 2.25 -3.92 0.74
N ARG A 181 2.10 -5.21 1.05
CA ARG A 181 0.90 -5.75 1.71
C ARG A 181 1.23 -7.07 2.41
N THR A 182 0.41 -7.42 3.37
CA THR A 182 0.48 -8.71 4.06
C THR A 182 -0.78 -9.50 3.71
N SER A 183 -0.63 -10.74 3.30
CA SER A 183 -1.74 -11.66 3.01
C SER A 183 -1.51 -12.95 3.76
N GLU A 184 -2.49 -13.36 4.58
CA GLU A 184 -2.40 -14.60 5.37
C GLU A 184 -1.15 -14.68 6.27
N GLY A 185 -0.72 -13.52 6.80
CA GLY A 185 0.48 -13.43 7.63
C GLY A 185 1.81 -13.40 6.87
N VAL A 186 1.78 -13.48 5.53
CA VAL A 186 2.97 -13.44 4.68
C VAL A 186 3.10 -12.09 4.00
N ALA A 187 4.27 -11.45 4.15
CA ALA A 187 4.54 -10.18 3.51
C ALA A 187 4.85 -10.34 2.02
N LEU A 188 4.20 -9.51 1.20
CA LEU A 188 4.58 -9.27 -0.18
C LEU A 188 5.32 -7.93 -0.22
N GLU A 189 6.52 -7.95 -0.78
CA GLU A 189 7.46 -6.85 -0.72
C GLU A 189 7.78 -6.32 -2.11
N ALA A 190 8.12 -5.04 -2.17
CA ALA A 190 8.80 -4.46 -3.32
C ALA A 190 10.30 -4.33 -3.00
N ARG A 191 11.14 -4.68 -3.95
CA ARG A 191 12.56 -4.30 -3.91
C ARG A 191 12.66 -2.80 -4.13
N ILE A 192 13.46 -2.11 -3.33
CA ILE A 192 13.74 -0.69 -3.55
C ILE A 192 14.81 -0.58 -4.64
N GLY A 193 14.49 0.16 -5.71
CA GLY A 193 15.41 0.39 -6.82
C GLY A 193 16.69 1.09 -6.38
N ARG A 194 17.79 0.87 -7.09
CA ARG A 194 19.11 1.38 -6.70
C ARG A 194 19.14 2.91 -6.58
N ALA A 195 18.51 3.62 -7.50
CA ALA A 195 18.42 5.08 -7.45
C ALA A 195 17.68 5.56 -6.20
N VAL A 196 16.51 4.96 -5.93
CA VAL A 196 15.69 5.24 -4.74
C VAL A 196 16.44 4.90 -3.45
N TYR A 197 17.23 3.83 -3.45
CA TYR A 197 18.04 3.48 -2.29
C TYR A 197 19.11 4.53 -1.98
N TYR A 198 19.74 5.13 -2.99
CA TYR A 198 20.68 6.23 -2.77
C TYR A 198 19.99 7.48 -2.18
N GLU A 199 18.79 7.81 -2.64
CA GLU A 199 17.97 8.88 -2.04
C GLU A 199 17.62 8.57 -0.59
N LEU A 200 17.24 7.33 -0.31
CA LEU A 200 16.93 6.86 1.04
C LEU A 200 18.15 6.97 1.97
N VAL A 201 19.33 6.56 1.50
CA VAL A 201 20.59 6.66 2.27
C VAL A 201 21.00 8.12 2.51
N ALA A 202 20.69 9.03 1.59
CA ALA A 202 20.96 10.46 1.77
C ALA A 202 20.15 11.09 2.94
N LEU A 203 19.02 10.49 3.30
CA LEU A 203 18.18 10.89 4.45
C LEU A 203 18.54 10.15 5.75
N ALA A 204 19.53 9.24 5.68
CA ALA A 204 19.83 8.38 6.81
C ALA A 204 20.60 9.14 7.91
N VAL A 205 20.26 8.80 9.14
CA VAL A 205 20.88 9.35 10.34
C VAL A 205 21.45 8.23 11.22
N PRO A 206 22.50 8.50 12.01
CA PRO A 206 22.98 7.53 12.99
C PRO A 206 21.89 7.24 14.04
N GLY A 207 21.77 5.98 14.42
CA GLY A 207 20.89 5.49 15.49
C GLY A 207 21.54 4.41 16.31
N LEU A 208 20.83 3.96 17.35
CA LEU A 208 21.26 2.88 18.22
C LEU A 208 20.15 1.82 18.30
N ILE A 209 20.46 0.59 17.89
CA ILE A 209 19.54 -0.56 18.01
C ILE A 209 20.26 -1.67 18.78
N ALA A 210 19.67 -2.08 19.90
CA ALA A 210 20.24 -3.12 20.77
C ALA A 210 21.74 -2.90 21.10
N GLY A 211 22.14 -1.64 21.36
CA GLY A 211 23.51 -1.27 21.67
C GLY A 211 24.47 -1.19 20.46
N ARG A 212 24.01 -1.47 19.25
CA ARG A 212 24.79 -1.33 18.02
C ARG A 212 24.53 0.00 17.36
N ARG A 213 25.58 0.65 16.88
CA ARG A 213 25.46 1.86 16.05
C ARG A 213 25.05 1.47 14.64
N VAL A 214 23.96 2.06 14.16
CA VAL A 214 23.42 1.78 12.83
C VAL A 214 23.14 3.08 12.09
N LEU A 215 23.19 3.02 10.77
CA LEU A 215 22.66 4.04 9.89
C LEU A 215 21.23 3.68 9.54
N GLY A 216 20.28 4.62 9.63
CA GLY A 216 18.89 4.34 9.34
C GLY A 216 18.06 5.59 9.12
N VAL A 217 16.80 5.38 8.79
CA VAL A 217 15.85 6.45 8.48
C VAL A 217 14.64 6.39 9.39
N TRP A 218 14.06 7.54 9.69
CA TRP A 218 12.79 7.64 10.37
C TRP A 218 11.65 7.69 9.35
N SER A 219 10.54 7.03 9.66
CA SER A 219 9.27 7.24 8.97
C SER A 219 8.12 6.85 9.88
N GLN A 220 7.10 7.70 10.00
CA GLN A 220 5.94 7.52 10.88
C GLN A 220 6.33 7.15 12.32
N GLY A 221 7.31 7.85 12.88
CA GLY A 221 7.81 7.60 14.24
C GLY A 221 8.60 6.30 14.44
N LYS A 222 8.80 5.51 13.39
CA LYS A 222 9.57 4.26 13.41
C LYS A 222 10.93 4.45 12.76
N PHE A 223 11.96 3.87 13.39
CA PHE A 223 13.32 3.87 12.85
C PHE A 223 13.59 2.57 12.10
N PHE A 224 14.06 2.67 10.86
CA PHE A 224 14.43 1.57 10.00
C PHE A 224 15.93 1.57 9.76
N SER A 225 16.61 0.49 10.18
CA SER A 225 18.05 0.32 9.94
C SER A 225 18.32 0.00 8.47
N LEU A 226 19.32 0.69 7.90
CA LEU A 226 19.81 0.44 6.55
C LEU A 226 21.14 -0.32 6.55
N GLY A 227 21.91 -0.25 7.65
CA GLY A 227 23.17 -0.96 7.81
C GLY A 227 23.87 -0.62 9.13
N ASP A 228 24.87 -1.38 9.45
CA ASP A 228 25.71 -1.16 10.64
C ASP A 228 26.74 -0.06 10.37
N LEU A 229 26.98 0.79 11.37
CA LEU A 229 28.10 1.74 11.36
C LEU A 229 29.31 1.09 12.05
N PRO A 230 30.51 1.19 11.48
CA PRO A 230 31.71 0.69 12.12
C PRO A 230 31.89 1.34 13.49
N ASN A 231 32.26 0.56 14.49
CA ASN A 231 32.68 1.09 15.76
C ASN A 231 34.02 1.81 15.59
N CYS A 232 34.12 3.04 16.07
CA CYS A 232 35.36 3.82 16.00
C CYS A 232 36.54 3.20 16.79
N ALA A 233 36.33 2.03 17.44
CA ALA A 233 37.36 1.35 18.24
C ALA A 233 38.32 0.46 17.44
N ASP A 234 38.04 0.17 16.15
CA ASP A 234 38.84 -0.80 15.38
C ASP A 234 39.98 -0.17 14.56
N HIS A 235 40.24 1.13 14.72
CA HIS A 235 41.28 1.78 13.94
C HIS A 235 42.66 1.91 14.64
N ASP A 236 42.78 1.46 15.93
CA ASP A 236 44.01 1.67 16.70
C ASP A 236 44.92 0.43 16.81
N SER A 237 44.57 -0.68 16.14
CA SER A 237 45.34 -1.93 16.25
C SER A 237 46.13 -2.32 14.96
N ARG A 238 46.31 -1.44 13.99
CA ARG A 238 47.15 -1.70 12.82
C ARG A 238 48.27 -0.65 12.65
N GLY A 239 49.03 -0.42 13.72
CA GLY A 239 50.14 0.52 13.70
C GLY A 239 51.09 0.21 14.85
N ALA A 240 51.67 -0.98 14.86
CA ALA A 240 52.91 -1.29 15.64
C ALA A 240 53.68 -2.39 14.90
#